data_51ae04ede70c455c41c5e2a1a47ccdc1
#
_entry.id   51ae04ede70c455c41c5e2a1a47ccdc1
#
_cell.length_a   1.000
_cell.length_b   1.000
_cell.length_c   1.000
_cell.angle_alpha   90.00
_cell.angle_beta   90.00
_cell.angle_gamma   90.00
#
_symmetry.space_group_name_H-M   'P 1'
#
loop_
_entity.id
_entity.type
_entity.pdbx_description
1 polymer ?
#
loop_
_entity_poly.entity_id
_entity_poly.type
_entity_poly.pdbx_seq_one_letter_code
_entity_poly.pdbx_strand_id
1 'polypeptide(L)'
;MNPFTLYWAGRMPVTAFLSSYALGLDRPDQWETWFYSLGGLDIARKAFAEQGLFYVGPVQHDLNIIHSKKPIRRFEDFKGVKIRVPGGMIAEIFAAAGASTVLLPGGEVYPALERGVIDAADFVGPAVNYNLGFHQVAKYIIMGPPETPSIHQPVDLMDITINMNRWRALPKSLQERFIAAVHEWSWVHYAGIQKANLEAWPKYRQAGVEVIRLSNEDVRKFRRLAIPIWFKWAKMDKYSREAFASQLEYMKGIGYVTDEELKGLSL
;
A
#
# COMPACT_ATOMS: atom_id res chain seq x y z
N MET A 1 -4.29 -1.23 -16.74
CA MET A 1 -4.22 -1.49 -15.29
C MET A 1 -2.85 -1.07 -14.79
N ASN A 2 -2.81 -0.31 -13.73
CA ASN A 2 -1.59 0.05 -13.03
C ASN A 2 -1.52 -0.80 -11.74
N PRO A 3 -0.59 -1.73 -11.63
CA PRO A 3 -0.51 -2.62 -10.47
C PRO A 3 0.05 -1.94 -9.22
N PHE A 4 0.61 -0.74 -9.34
CA PHE A 4 1.28 -0.05 -8.23
C PHE A 4 1.01 1.46 -8.28
N THR A 5 -0.16 1.85 -7.82
CA THR A 5 -0.61 3.25 -7.78
C THR A 5 0.42 4.18 -7.11
N LEU A 6 1.05 3.71 -6.04
CA LEU A 6 2.04 4.47 -5.26
C LEU A 6 3.30 4.87 -6.03
N TYR A 7 3.66 4.18 -7.11
CA TYR A 7 4.86 4.54 -7.91
C TYR A 7 4.74 5.90 -8.59
N TRP A 8 3.52 6.40 -8.73
CA TRP A 8 3.26 7.72 -9.31
C TRP A 8 3.36 8.86 -8.31
N ALA A 9 3.52 8.59 -7.00
CA ALA A 9 3.47 9.59 -5.94
C ALA A 9 4.49 10.72 -6.11
N GLY A 10 5.67 10.44 -6.68
CA GLY A 10 6.65 11.47 -7.00
C GLY A 10 6.23 12.44 -8.09
N ARG A 11 5.28 12.06 -8.96
CA ARG A 11 4.74 12.88 -10.06
C ARG A 11 3.32 13.36 -9.80
N MET A 12 2.54 12.54 -9.11
CA MET A 12 1.15 12.79 -8.71
C MET A 12 1.02 12.47 -7.22
N PRO A 13 1.31 13.43 -6.32
CA PRO A 13 1.34 13.16 -4.86
C PRO A 13 0.06 12.54 -4.32
N VAL A 14 -1.10 12.87 -4.87
CA VAL A 14 -2.39 12.27 -4.50
C VAL A 14 -2.40 10.74 -4.57
N THR A 15 -1.61 10.13 -5.44
CA THR A 15 -1.55 8.66 -5.54
C THR A 15 -1.02 8.00 -4.27
N ALA A 16 -0.32 8.75 -3.40
CA ALA A 16 0.05 8.28 -2.07
C ALA A 16 -1.16 8.09 -1.14
N PHE A 17 -2.31 8.67 -1.48
CA PHE A 17 -3.57 8.54 -0.75
C PHE A 17 -4.65 7.74 -1.52
N LEU A 18 -4.34 7.24 -2.71
CA LEU A 18 -5.23 6.40 -3.52
C LEU A 18 -4.92 4.90 -3.41
N SER A 19 -3.95 4.54 -2.60
CA SER A 19 -3.63 3.18 -2.17
C SER A 19 -3.23 3.23 -0.70
N SER A 20 -3.16 2.08 -0.02
CA SER A 20 -2.85 2.11 1.40
C SER A 20 -1.44 2.61 1.67
N TYR A 21 -1.33 3.38 2.72
CA TYR A 21 -0.08 3.91 3.27
C TYR A 21 0.08 3.45 4.71
N ALA A 22 1.28 3.57 5.22
CA ALA A 22 1.61 3.04 6.55
C ALA A 22 0.66 3.57 7.63
N LEU A 23 -0.06 2.63 8.24
CA LEU A 23 -0.97 2.86 9.38
C LEU A 23 -2.14 3.82 9.09
N GLY A 24 -2.50 4.00 7.80
CA GLY A 24 -3.76 4.61 7.37
C GLY A 24 -4.92 3.60 7.38
N LEU A 25 -5.90 3.77 6.50
CA LEU A 25 -6.99 2.79 6.36
C LEU A 25 -6.39 1.40 6.07
N ASP A 26 -6.77 0.39 6.84
CA ASP A 26 -6.08 -0.89 6.87
C ASP A 26 -6.96 -2.10 6.46
N ARG A 27 -8.20 -1.85 6.07
CA ARG A 27 -9.13 -2.89 5.62
C ARG A 27 -9.74 -2.59 4.25
N PRO A 28 -9.96 -3.62 3.42
CA PRO A 28 -10.58 -3.45 2.09
C PRO A 28 -11.94 -2.78 2.11
N ASP A 29 -12.78 -3.08 3.10
CA ASP A 29 -14.11 -2.47 3.26
C ASP A 29 -14.06 -0.98 3.61
N GLN A 30 -13.01 -0.54 4.33
CA GLN A 30 -12.78 0.89 4.60
C GLN A 30 -12.43 1.63 3.31
N TRP A 31 -11.56 1.06 2.47
CA TRP A 31 -11.21 1.63 1.17
C TRP A 31 -12.41 1.65 0.22
N GLU A 32 -13.21 0.59 0.21
CA GLU A 32 -14.47 0.53 -0.53
C GLU A 32 -15.41 1.67 -0.11
N THR A 33 -15.63 1.82 1.20
CA THR A 33 -16.47 2.90 1.75
C THR A 33 -15.92 4.27 1.37
N TRP A 34 -14.60 4.48 1.49
CA TRP A 34 -14.01 5.77 1.16
C TRP A 34 -14.13 6.11 -0.33
N PHE A 35 -13.83 5.18 -1.22
CA PHE A 35 -13.90 5.42 -2.65
C PHE A 35 -15.33 5.66 -3.13
N TYR A 36 -16.27 4.82 -2.73
CA TYR A 36 -17.60 4.80 -3.34
C TYR A 36 -18.66 5.59 -2.55
N SER A 37 -18.41 5.90 -1.29
CA SER A 37 -19.39 6.59 -0.43
C SER A 37 -18.89 7.91 0.16
N LEU A 38 -17.57 8.14 0.24
CA LEU A 38 -16.99 9.33 0.87
C LEU A 38 -16.20 10.22 -0.10
N GLY A 39 -16.45 10.07 -1.41
CA GLY A 39 -15.93 10.96 -2.45
C GLY A 39 -14.54 10.61 -3.01
N GLY A 40 -13.90 9.56 -2.54
CA GLY A 40 -12.55 9.16 -3.00
C GLY A 40 -12.47 8.92 -4.51
N LEU A 41 -13.52 8.31 -5.09
CA LEU A 41 -13.59 8.05 -6.52
C LEU A 41 -13.62 9.33 -7.35
N ASP A 42 -14.36 10.36 -6.89
CA ASP A 42 -14.44 11.65 -7.58
C ASP A 42 -13.11 12.41 -7.50
N ILE A 43 -12.43 12.35 -6.36
CA ILE A 43 -11.11 12.95 -6.19
C ILE A 43 -10.11 12.28 -7.16
N ALA A 44 -10.08 10.95 -7.20
CA ALA A 44 -9.23 10.20 -8.12
C ALA A 44 -9.53 10.56 -9.59
N ARG A 45 -10.81 10.59 -9.98
CA ARG A 45 -11.22 10.97 -11.34
C ARG A 45 -10.78 12.37 -11.74
N LYS A 46 -10.93 13.36 -10.85
CA LYS A 46 -10.46 14.73 -11.11
C LYS A 46 -8.94 14.79 -11.29
N ALA A 47 -8.20 14.14 -10.40
CA ALA A 47 -6.73 14.15 -10.44
C ALA A 47 -6.19 13.46 -11.71
N PHE A 48 -6.71 12.29 -12.07
CA PHE A 48 -6.29 11.57 -13.26
C PHE A 48 -6.74 12.24 -14.57
N ALA A 49 -7.86 12.97 -14.55
CA ALA A 49 -8.33 13.73 -15.71
C ALA A 49 -7.32 14.82 -16.12
N GLU A 50 -6.64 15.46 -15.19
CA GLU A 50 -5.56 16.42 -15.48
C GLU A 50 -4.37 15.77 -16.21
N GLN A 51 -4.23 14.43 -16.13
CA GLN A 51 -3.24 13.67 -16.85
C GLN A 51 -3.78 13.04 -18.17
N GLY A 52 -4.99 13.44 -18.59
CA GLY A 52 -5.63 12.90 -19.79
C GLY A 52 -6.13 11.45 -19.61
N LEU A 53 -6.36 11.01 -18.39
CA LEU A 53 -6.82 9.66 -18.05
C LEU A 53 -8.19 9.71 -17.37
N PHE A 54 -9.02 8.72 -17.64
CA PHE A 54 -10.22 8.44 -16.87
C PHE A 54 -9.90 7.35 -15.85
N TYR A 55 -10.10 7.64 -14.58
CA TYR A 55 -9.97 6.67 -13.49
C TYR A 55 -11.26 5.85 -13.40
N VAL A 56 -11.21 4.58 -13.77
CA VAL A 56 -12.37 3.69 -13.76
C VAL A 56 -12.73 3.31 -12.33
N GLY A 57 -11.76 2.78 -11.60
CA GLY A 57 -11.92 2.39 -10.21
C GLY A 57 -10.66 1.74 -9.62
N PRO A 58 -10.61 1.64 -8.27
CA PRO A 58 -9.60 0.86 -7.57
C PRO A 58 -9.86 -0.63 -7.76
N VAL A 59 -8.82 -1.42 -7.58
CA VAL A 59 -8.90 -2.88 -7.55
C VAL A 59 -8.22 -3.38 -6.29
N GLN A 60 -8.99 -4.01 -5.42
CA GLN A 60 -8.50 -4.64 -4.20
C GLN A 60 -7.50 -5.75 -4.56
N HIS A 61 -6.32 -5.73 -3.97
CA HIS A 61 -5.32 -6.75 -4.25
C HIS A 61 -4.98 -7.56 -3.00
N ASP A 62 -4.05 -7.09 -2.16
CA ASP A 62 -3.53 -7.87 -1.05
C ASP A 62 -2.97 -6.94 0.04
N LEU A 63 -2.48 -7.51 1.11
CA LEU A 63 -1.54 -6.83 2.00
C LEU A 63 -0.11 -7.06 1.50
N ASN A 64 0.76 -6.08 1.67
CA ASN A 64 2.18 -6.26 1.39
C ASN A 64 2.92 -6.78 2.62
N ILE A 65 3.86 -7.69 2.39
CA ILE A 65 4.75 -8.23 3.41
C ILE A 65 6.21 -7.89 3.10
N ILE A 66 7.03 -7.84 4.15
CA ILE A 66 8.46 -7.57 4.01
C ILE A 66 9.21 -8.91 4.08
N HIS A 67 9.95 -9.22 3.01
CA HIS A 67 10.93 -10.31 3.01
C HIS A 67 12.28 -9.79 3.45
N SER A 68 12.95 -10.48 4.36
CA SER A 68 14.24 -10.05 4.90
C SER A 68 15.25 -11.20 4.96
N LYS A 69 16.52 -10.89 4.68
CA LYS A 69 17.66 -11.79 4.89
C LYS A 69 18.11 -11.80 6.35
N LYS A 70 17.77 -10.73 7.11
CA LYS A 70 18.12 -10.52 8.52
C LYS A 70 16.87 -10.59 9.38
N PRO A 71 16.96 -11.12 10.61
CA PRO A 71 15.83 -11.06 11.53
C PRO A 71 15.60 -9.61 11.98
N ILE A 72 14.40 -9.09 11.75
CA ILE A 72 13.95 -7.78 12.23
C ILE A 72 12.84 -8.08 13.23
N ARG A 73 13.14 -8.03 14.52
CA ARG A 73 12.24 -8.47 15.60
C ARG A 73 11.54 -7.32 16.31
N ARG A 74 12.05 -6.08 16.15
CA ARG A 74 11.53 -4.87 16.78
C ARG A 74 11.83 -3.65 15.91
N PHE A 75 11.17 -2.55 16.23
CA PHE A 75 11.31 -1.29 15.50
C PHE A 75 12.78 -0.85 15.31
N GLU A 76 13.60 -0.96 16.35
CA GLU A 76 15.00 -0.53 16.34
C GLU A 76 15.88 -1.31 15.38
N ASP A 77 15.47 -2.54 15.03
CA ASP A 77 16.22 -3.41 14.11
C ASP A 77 16.15 -2.94 12.65
N PHE A 78 15.26 -1.99 12.33
CA PHE A 78 15.24 -1.35 11.00
C PHE A 78 16.42 -0.41 10.77
N LYS A 79 17.09 0.04 11.83
CA LYS A 79 18.23 0.94 11.70
C LYS A 79 19.36 0.30 10.88
N GLY A 80 19.73 0.98 9.77
CA GLY A 80 20.77 0.54 8.86
C GLY A 80 20.37 -0.60 7.92
N VAL A 81 19.13 -1.10 7.96
CA VAL A 81 18.63 -2.08 6.99
C VAL A 81 18.48 -1.41 5.63
N LYS A 82 19.09 -2.00 4.61
CA LYS A 82 18.86 -1.60 3.22
C LYS A 82 17.59 -2.26 2.72
N ILE A 83 16.52 -1.50 2.63
CA ILE A 83 15.19 -2.03 2.27
C ILE A 83 14.68 -1.44 0.95
N ARG A 84 14.22 -2.29 0.06
CA ARG A 84 13.46 -1.87 -1.10
C ARG A 84 12.01 -1.62 -0.70
N VAL A 85 11.50 -0.46 -1.04
CA VAL A 85 10.10 -0.04 -0.85
C VAL A 85 9.59 0.69 -2.11
N PRO A 86 8.27 0.87 -2.29
CA PRO A 86 7.70 1.49 -3.50
C PRO A 86 8.00 2.99 -3.65
N GLY A 87 8.77 3.59 -2.75
CA GLY A 87 9.05 5.01 -2.76
C GLY A 87 8.00 5.84 -2.02
N GLY A 88 7.96 7.15 -2.29
CA GLY A 88 6.96 8.06 -1.76
C GLY A 88 6.92 8.11 -0.23
N MET A 89 5.72 8.25 0.31
CA MET A 89 5.45 8.34 1.75
C MET A 89 6.02 7.15 2.53
N ILE A 90 5.91 5.94 1.99
CA ILE A 90 6.40 4.71 2.64
C ILE A 90 7.91 4.75 2.80
N ALA A 91 8.64 5.19 1.77
CA ALA A 91 10.09 5.33 1.85
C ALA A 91 10.52 6.34 2.94
N GLU A 92 9.81 7.45 3.07
CA GLU A 92 10.08 8.44 4.11
C GLU A 92 9.86 7.87 5.52
N ILE A 93 8.81 7.07 5.73
CA ILE A 93 8.51 6.47 7.03
C ILE A 93 9.60 5.47 7.44
N PHE A 94 10.04 4.61 6.51
CA PHE A 94 11.15 3.69 6.78
C PHE A 94 12.48 4.40 6.97
N ALA A 95 12.75 5.47 6.20
CA ALA A 95 13.93 6.31 6.40
C ALA A 95 13.92 6.99 7.78
N ALA A 96 12.76 7.49 8.24
CA ALA A 96 12.60 8.04 9.58
C ALA A 96 12.78 6.98 10.68
N ALA A 97 12.50 5.71 10.41
CA ALA A 97 12.82 4.58 11.28
C ALA A 97 14.31 4.17 11.24
N GLY A 98 15.13 4.85 10.43
CA GLY A 98 16.57 4.63 10.34
C GLY A 98 17.00 3.61 9.27
N ALA A 99 16.09 3.13 8.43
CA ALA A 99 16.41 2.27 7.30
C ALA A 99 17.00 3.07 6.12
N SER A 100 17.78 2.39 5.28
CA SER A 100 18.24 2.92 3.99
C SER A 100 17.30 2.44 2.89
N THR A 101 16.44 3.31 2.41
CA THR A 101 15.40 2.95 1.44
C THR A 101 15.90 3.09 0.00
N VAL A 102 15.48 2.17 -0.85
CA VAL A 102 15.77 2.18 -2.29
C VAL A 102 14.52 1.78 -3.08
N LEU A 103 14.31 2.44 -4.22
CA LEU A 103 13.29 2.06 -5.19
C LEU A 103 13.93 1.21 -6.29
N LEU A 104 13.42 0.00 -6.49
CA LEU A 104 13.80 -0.90 -7.58
C LEU A 104 12.56 -1.38 -8.31
N PRO A 105 12.63 -1.52 -9.64
CA PRO A 105 11.61 -2.21 -10.41
C PRO A 105 11.38 -3.63 -9.89
N GLY A 106 10.15 -4.13 -9.97
CA GLY A 106 9.78 -5.43 -9.38
C GLY A 106 10.66 -6.60 -9.85
N GLY A 107 11.04 -6.64 -11.13
CA GLY A 107 11.92 -7.68 -11.67
C GLY A 107 13.36 -7.66 -11.16
N GLU A 108 13.79 -6.56 -10.54
CA GLU A 108 15.14 -6.41 -9.98
C GLU A 108 15.22 -6.80 -8.49
N VAL A 109 14.09 -7.00 -7.82
CA VAL A 109 14.04 -7.22 -6.37
C VAL A 109 14.65 -8.56 -5.97
N TYR A 110 14.27 -9.65 -6.66
CA TYR A 110 14.85 -10.97 -6.39
C TYR A 110 16.38 -10.97 -6.59
N PRO A 111 16.93 -10.53 -7.73
CA PRO A 111 18.38 -10.47 -7.92
C PRO A 111 19.10 -9.57 -6.89
N ALA A 112 18.47 -8.48 -6.46
CA ALA A 112 19.04 -7.57 -5.47
C ALA A 112 19.11 -8.21 -4.06
N LEU A 113 18.07 -8.95 -3.66
CA LEU A 113 18.08 -9.77 -2.44
C LEU A 113 19.13 -10.87 -2.54
N GLU A 114 19.16 -11.63 -3.63
CA GLU A 114 20.08 -12.74 -3.82
C GLU A 114 21.53 -12.28 -3.66
N ARG A 115 21.93 -11.21 -4.34
CA ARG A 115 23.30 -10.66 -4.32
C ARG A 115 23.61 -9.86 -3.05
N GLY A 116 22.65 -9.63 -2.17
CA GLY A 116 22.84 -8.84 -0.95
C GLY A 116 23.01 -7.33 -1.20
N VAL A 117 22.56 -6.84 -2.34
CA VAL A 117 22.48 -5.39 -2.62
C VAL A 117 21.49 -4.71 -1.67
N ILE A 118 20.41 -5.43 -1.34
CA ILE A 118 19.43 -5.08 -0.32
C ILE A 118 19.34 -6.19 0.74
N ASP A 119 19.03 -5.80 1.98
CA ASP A 119 18.83 -6.72 3.09
C ASP A 119 17.37 -7.20 3.18
N ALA A 120 16.43 -6.35 2.76
CA ALA A 120 15.00 -6.60 2.83
C ALA A 120 14.27 -5.98 1.64
N ALA A 121 13.07 -6.48 1.37
CA ALA A 121 12.19 -5.91 0.37
C ALA A 121 10.73 -6.00 0.82
N ASP A 122 10.04 -4.87 0.79
CA ASP A 122 8.60 -4.85 0.65
C ASP A 122 8.21 -5.29 -0.77
N PHE A 123 7.20 -6.15 -0.84
CA PHE A 123 6.59 -6.53 -2.11
C PHE A 123 5.10 -6.82 -1.89
N VAL A 124 4.50 -7.62 -2.75
CA VAL A 124 3.09 -7.99 -2.65
C VAL A 124 2.85 -9.01 -1.53
N GLY A 125 1.73 -9.68 -1.52
CA GLY A 125 1.34 -10.65 -0.51
C GLY A 125 1.96 -12.05 -0.68
N PRO A 126 1.62 -12.97 0.21
CA PRO A 126 2.29 -14.26 0.35
C PRO A 126 2.35 -15.10 -0.92
N ALA A 127 1.22 -15.26 -1.62
CA ALA A 127 1.16 -16.15 -2.78
C ALA A 127 2.01 -15.65 -3.95
N VAL A 128 1.91 -14.35 -4.26
CA VAL A 128 2.69 -13.73 -5.35
C VAL A 128 4.17 -13.82 -5.04
N ASN A 129 4.58 -13.44 -3.82
CA ASN A 129 5.98 -13.42 -3.41
C ASN A 129 6.59 -14.83 -3.35
N TYR A 130 5.80 -15.85 -2.96
CA TYR A 130 6.23 -17.23 -3.01
C TYR A 130 6.53 -17.67 -4.45
N ASN A 131 5.63 -17.38 -5.38
CA ASN A 131 5.79 -17.72 -6.80
C ASN A 131 6.96 -16.97 -7.46
N LEU A 132 7.32 -15.77 -6.97
CA LEU A 132 8.53 -15.05 -7.37
C LEU A 132 9.82 -15.59 -6.73
N GLY A 133 9.74 -16.60 -5.86
CA GLY A 133 10.90 -17.27 -5.29
C GLY A 133 11.53 -16.56 -4.09
N PHE A 134 10.92 -15.54 -3.50
CA PHE A 134 11.53 -14.75 -2.42
C PHE A 134 11.91 -15.60 -1.19
N HIS A 135 11.20 -16.71 -0.94
CA HIS A 135 11.52 -17.70 0.10
C HIS A 135 12.90 -18.36 -0.08
N GLN A 136 13.48 -18.34 -1.28
CA GLN A 136 14.79 -18.91 -1.57
C GLN A 136 15.93 -17.99 -1.12
N VAL A 137 15.72 -16.68 -1.19
CA VAL A 137 16.74 -15.64 -0.95
C VAL A 137 16.55 -14.84 0.34
N ALA A 138 15.38 -14.94 0.98
CA ALA A 138 15.07 -14.30 2.25
C ALA A 138 14.46 -15.32 3.22
N LYS A 139 15.04 -15.43 4.42
CA LYS A 139 14.66 -16.42 5.43
C LYS A 139 13.62 -15.92 6.44
N TYR A 140 13.30 -14.64 6.39
CA TYR A 140 12.36 -14.00 7.31
C TYR A 140 11.28 -13.27 6.55
N ILE A 141 10.05 -13.37 7.06
CA ILE A 141 8.93 -12.49 6.69
C ILE A 141 8.62 -11.63 7.91
N ILE A 142 8.64 -10.32 7.74
CA ILE A 142 8.35 -9.36 8.80
C ILE A 142 6.94 -8.85 8.63
N MET A 143 6.14 -9.01 9.67
CA MET A 143 4.74 -8.58 9.74
C MET A 143 4.48 -7.85 11.04
N GLY A 144 3.40 -7.11 11.10
CA GLY A 144 2.86 -6.57 12.35
C GLY A 144 2.10 -7.64 13.14
N PRO A 145 1.51 -7.26 14.29
CA PRO A 145 0.64 -8.13 15.07
C PRO A 145 -0.60 -8.54 14.26
N PRO A 146 -1.38 -9.53 14.73
CA PRO A 146 -2.56 -10.02 14.01
C PRO A 146 -3.57 -8.94 13.63
N GLU A 147 -3.71 -7.90 14.49
CA GLU A 147 -4.64 -6.78 14.30
C GLU A 147 -4.17 -5.80 13.21
N THR A 148 -2.86 -5.74 12.96
CA THR A 148 -2.23 -4.87 11.96
C THR A 148 -1.18 -5.67 11.20
N PRO A 149 -1.57 -6.64 10.37
CA PRO A 149 -0.65 -7.62 9.79
C PRO A 149 0.38 -7.02 8.83
N SER A 150 0.06 -5.89 8.20
CA SER A 150 1.02 -5.09 7.45
C SER A 150 1.08 -3.67 8.00
N ILE A 151 2.28 -3.26 8.43
CA ILE A 151 2.51 -1.93 9.01
C ILE A 151 2.66 -0.82 7.98
N HIS A 152 2.82 -1.15 6.70
CA HIS A 152 3.20 -0.19 5.66
C HIS A 152 2.21 -0.15 4.49
N GLN A 153 1.67 -1.28 4.06
CA GLN A 153 0.64 -1.38 3.02
C GLN A 153 -0.35 -2.50 3.35
N PRO A 154 -1.30 -2.25 4.27
CA PRO A 154 -2.27 -3.27 4.69
C PRO A 154 -3.28 -3.64 3.60
N VAL A 155 -3.54 -2.73 2.66
CA VAL A 155 -4.41 -2.98 1.50
C VAL A 155 -3.76 -2.38 0.26
N ASP A 156 -3.02 -3.20 -0.49
CA ASP A 156 -2.52 -2.76 -1.77
C ASP A 156 -3.68 -2.59 -2.76
N LEU A 157 -3.77 -1.44 -3.39
CA LEU A 157 -4.77 -1.12 -4.38
C LEU A 157 -4.10 -0.89 -5.72
N MET A 158 -4.51 -1.68 -6.69
CA MET A 158 -4.26 -1.40 -8.09
C MET A 158 -5.29 -0.40 -8.60
N ASP A 159 -5.08 0.16 -9.78
CA ASP A 159 -6.06 1.00 -10.44
C ASP A 159 -6.28 0.61 -11.90
N ILE A 160 -7.48 0.89 -12.40
CA ILE A 160 -7.78 0.80 -13.82
C ILE A 160 -8.02 2.21 -14.34
N THR A 161 -7.18 2.60 -15.30
CA THR A 161 -7.26 3.87 -15.99
C THR A 161 -7.32 3.68 -17.50
N ILE A 162 -8.03 4.57 -18.17
CA ILE A 162 -8.19 4.55 -19.63
C ILE A 162 -7.85 5.95 -20.17
N ASN A 163 -7.20 6.02 -21.31
CA ASN A 163 -7.02 7.29 -22.01
C ASN A 163 -8.35 8.02 -22.15
N MET A 164 -8.41 9.29 -21.77
CA MET A 164 -9.64 10.07 -21.70
C MET A 164 -10.38 10.16 -23.06
N ASN A 165 -9.65 10.32 -24.16
CA ASN A 165 -10.28 10.39 -25.48
C ASN A 165 -10.89 9.04 -25.89
N ARG A 166 -10.22 7.94 -25.56
CA ARG A 166 -10.76 6.58 -25.80
C ARG A 166 -11.98 6.32 -24.92
N TRP A 167 -11.94 6.74 -23.67
CA TRP A 167 -13.07 6.64 -22.77
C TRP A 167 -14.30 7.40 -23.31
N ARG A 168 -14.11 8.65 -23.71
CA ARG A 168 -15.18 9.51 -24.24
C ARG A 168 -15.78 8.99 -25.54
N ALA A 169 -15.01 8.22 -26.32
CA ALA A 169 -15.48 7.59 -27.56
C ALA A 169 -16.36 6.36 -27.35
N LEU A 170 -16.37 5.79 -26.11
CA LEU A 170 -17.24 4.67 -25.79
C LEU A 170 -18.69 5.13 -25.62
N PRO A 171 -19.68 4.35 -26.12
CA PRO A 171 -21.08 4.57 -25.76
C PRO A 171 -21.30 4.57 -24.25
N LYS A 172 -22.19 5.42 -23.75
CA LYS A 172 -22.45 5.56 -22.32
C LYS A 172 -22.77 4.23 -21.63
N SER A 173 -23.57 3.39 -22.27
CA SER A 173 -23.93 2.07 -21.78
C SER A 173 -22.72 1.13 -21.61
N LEU A 174 -21.70 1.26 -22.44
CA LEU A 174 -20.44 0.50 -22.30
C LEU A 174 -19.57 1.08 -21.19
N GLN A 175 -19.54 2.40 -21.01
CA GLN A 175 -18.84 3.03 -19.88
C GLN A 175 -19.41 2.54 -18.54
N GLU A 176 -20.73 2.55 -18.39
CA GLU A 176 -21.42 2.10 -17.17
C GLU A 176 -21.16 0.62 -16.88
N ARG A 177 -21.27 -0.23 -17.90
CA ARG A 177 -20.96 -1.67 -17.78
C ARG A 177 -19.52 -1.93 -17.41
N PHE A 178 -18.59 -1.16 -17.98
CA PHE A 178 -17.16 -1.32 -17.70
C PHE A 178 -16.84 -0.93 -16.26
N ILE A 179 -17.41 0.18 -15.74
CA ILE A 179 -17.26 0.57 -14.35
C ILE A 179 -17.81 -0.53 -13.43
N ALA A 180 -19.02 -1.03 -13.68
CA ALA A 180 -19.62 -2.09 -12.89
C ALA A 180 -18.78 -3.39 -12.90
N ALA A 181 -18.28 -3.78 -14.08
CA ALA A 181 -17.46 -4.97 -14.22
C ALA A 181 -16.13 -4.85 -13.48
N VAL A 182 -15.49 -3.69 -13.49
CA VAL A 182 -14.25 -3.44 -12.73
C VAL A 182 -14.50 -3.53 -11.23
N HIS A 183 -15.59 -2.97 -10.75
CA HIS A 183 -15.97 -3.01 -9.35
C HIS A 183 -16.25 -4.46 -8.88
N GLU A 184 -17.04 -5.22 -9.63
CA GLU A 184 -17.32 -6.63 -9.35
C GLU A 184 -16.03 -7.46 -9.38
N TRP A 185 -15.22 -7.28 -10.45
CA TRP A 185 -13.96 -8.01 -10.60
C TRP A 185 -12.97 -7.72 -9.45
N SER A 186 -12.95 -6.51 -8.92
CA SER A 186 -12.10 -6.13 -7.79
C SER A 186 -12.27 -7.10 -6.61
N TRP A 187 -13.50 -7.40 -6.23
CA TRP A 187 -13.80 -8.29 -5.11
C TRP A 187 -13.57 -9.78 -5.43
N VAL A 188 -13.90 -10.19 -6.65
CA VAL A 188 -13.61 -11.56 -7.12
C VAL A 188 -12.10 -11.80 -7.14
N HIS A 189 -11.34 -10.83 -7.63
CA HIS A 189 -9.89 -10.87 -7.64
C HIS A 189 -9.33 -10.96 -6.22
N TYR A 190 -9.78 -10.08 -5.33
CA TYR A 190 -9.35 -10.09 -3.92
C TYR A 190 -9.60 -11.46 -3.26
N ALA A 191 -10.80 -12.01 -3.40
CA ALA A 191 -11.14 -13.32 -2.84
C ALA A 191 -10.23 -14.44 -3.40
N GLY A 192 -9.93 -14.40 -4.70
CA GLY A 192 -8.99 -15.33 -5.34
C GLY A 192 -7.58 -15.25 -4.77
N ILE A 193 -7.08 -14.03 -4.54
CA ILE A 193 -5.76 -13.81 -3.91
C ILE A 193 -5.76 -14.34 -2.46
N GLN A 194 -6.80 -14.07 -1.67
CA GLN A 194 -6.87 -14.58 -0.29
C GLN A 194 -6.84 -16.13 -0.25
N LYS A 195 -7.54 -16.78 -1.17
CA LYS A 195 -7.44 -18.24 -1.32
C LYS A 195 -6.01 -18.70 -1.63
N ALA A 196 -5.35 -18.04 -2.59
CA ALA A 196 -3.97 -18.37 -2.94
C ALA A 196 -3.00 -18.14 -1.76
N ASN A 197 -3.22 -17.13 -0.94
CA ASN A 197 -2.43 -16.87 0.26
C ASN A 197 -2.56 -18.00 1.30
N LEU A 198 -3.76 -18.55 1.50
CA LEU A 198 -3.96 -19.72 2.38
C LEU A 198 -3.12 -20.90 1.94
N GLU A 199 -2.96 -21.10 0.64
CA GLU A 199 -2.15 -22.19 0.08
C GLU A 199 -0.63 -21.89 0.14
N ALA A 200 -0.23 -20.63 0.16
CA ALA A 200 1.17 -20.22 0.21
C ALA A 200 1.80 -20.33 1.60
N TRP A 201 1.07 -20.02 2.67
CA TRP A 201 1.60 -20.04 4.04
C TRP A 201 2.19 -21.40 4.48
N PRO A 202 1.55 -22.55 4.23
CA PRO A 202 2.19 -23.86 4.49
C PRO A 202 3.51 -24.05 3.74
N LYS A 203 3.60 -23.58 2.49
CA LYS A 203 4.80 -23.71 1.67
C LYS A 203 5.98 -22.89 2.25
N TYR A 204 5.71 -21.68 2.76
CA TYR A 204 6.75 -20.90 3.47
C TYR A 204 7.28 -21.64 4.70
N ARG A 205 6.41 -22.25 5.51
CA ARG A 205 6.83 -23.07 6.66
C ARG A 205 7.69 -24.26 6.24
N GLN A 206 7.30 -24.97 5.17
CA GLN A 206 8.08 -26.10 4.62
C GLN A 206 9.44 -25.65 4.08
N ALA A 207 9.53 -24.44 3.53
CA ALA A 207 10.78 -23.83 3.06
C ALA A 207 11.67 -23.31 4.21
N GLY A 208 11.24 -23.43 5.47
CA GLY A 208 11.99 -22.98 6.65
C GLY A 208 12.01 -21.45 6.81
N VAL A 209 11.04 -20.75 6.25
CA VAL A 209 10.93 -19.30 6.43
C VAL A 209 10.28 -18.99 7.77
N GLU A 210 10.93 -18.18 8.57
CA GLU A 210 10.42 -17.70 9.86
C GLU A 210 9.54 -16.44 9.63
N VAL A 211 8.33 -16.45 10.20
CA VAL A 211 7.48 -15.27 10.24
C VAL A 211 7.70 -14.56 11.58
N ILE A 212 8.28 -13.36 11.51
CA ILE A 212 8.50 -12.49 12.68
C ILE A 212 7.36 -11.49 12.74
N ARG A 213 6.72 -11.41 13.90
CA ARG A 213 5.69 -10.40 14.16
C ARG A 213 6.22 -9.34 15.12
N LEU A 214 6.13 -8.10 14.66
CA LEU A 214 6.41 -6.93 15.50
C LEU A 214 5.34 -6.78 16.57
N SER A 215 5.71 -6.17 17.69
CA SER A 215 4.78 -5.92 18.78
C SER A 215 3.87 -4.72 18.50
N ASN A 216 2.78 -4.59 19.27
CA ASN A 216 1.93 -3.39 19.24
C ASN A 216 2.71 -2.12 19.61
N GLU A 217 3.75 -2.23 20.46
CA GLU A 217 4.60 -1.10 20.76
C GLU A 217 5.45 -0.66 19.57
N ASP A 218 5.98 -1.59 18.80
CA ASP A 218 6.71 -1.30 17.56
C ASP A 218 5.80 -0.60 16.55
N VAL A 219 4.55 -1.06 16.40
CA VAL A 219 3.55 -0.41 15.55
C VAL A 219 3.28 1.02 16.03
N ARG A 220 3.15 1.27 17.34
CA ARG A 220 3.00 2.63 17.88
C ARG A 220 4.19 3.53 17.56
N LYS A 221 5.43 2.98 17.56
CA LYS A 221 6.62 3.75 17.17
C LYS A 221 6.55 4.16 15.67
N PHE A 222 6.20 3.23 14.78
CA PHE A 222 5.96 3.56 13.38
C PHE A 222 4.85 4.59 13.19
N ARG A 223 3.74 4.47 13.93
CA ARG A 223 2.60 5.37 13.83
C ARG A 223 2.97 6.81 14.21
N ARG A 224 3.79 6.99 15.24
CA ARG A 224 4.31 8.32 15.62
C ARG A 224 5.15 8.97 14.53
N LEU A 225 5.85 8.19 13.72
CA LEU A 225 6.58 8.69 12.55
C LEU A 225 5.65 8.93 11.34
N ALA A 226 4.69 8.06 11.14
CA ALA A 226 3.81 8.09 9.98
C ALA A 226 2.88 9.31 9.96
N ILE A 227 2.24 9.61 11.11
CA ILE A 227 1.22 10.68 11.17
C ILE A 227 1.74 12.05 10.71
N PRO A 228 2.88 12.58 11.17
CA PRO A 228 3.41 13.85 10.66
C PRO A 228 3.73 13.80 9.16
N ILE A 229 4.17 12.64 8.65
CA ILE A 229 4.48 12.44 7.24
C ILE A 229 3.20 12.46 6.39
N TRP A 230 2.07 11.91 6.88
CA TRP A 230 0.78 12.03 6.20
C TRP A 230 0.41 13.50 5.96
N PHE A 231 0.51 14.35 6.99
CA PHE A 231 0.22 15.78 6.88
C PHE A 231 1.18 16.51 5.94
N LYS A 232 2.46 16.13 5.92
CA LYS A 232 3.43 16.66 4.96
C LYS A 232 2.99 16.36 3.53
N TRP A 233 2.66 15.12 3.23
CA TRP A 233 2.23 14.69 1.89
C TRP A 233 0.89 15.27 1.48
N ALA A 234 -0.05 15.42 2.40
CA ALA A 234 -1.33 16.06 2.16
C ALA A 234 -1.20 17.53 1.70
N LYS A 235 -0.10 18.20 2.04
CA LYS A 235 0.15 19.60 1.64
C LYS A 235 0.82 19.76 0.26
N MET A 236 1.16 18.68 -0.42
CA MET A 236 1.90 18.73 -1.69
C MET A 236 1.05 19.25 -2.85
N ASP A 237 -0.22 18.89 -2.92
CA ASP A 237 -1.17 19.39 -3.91
C ASP A 237 -2.61 19.42 -3.39
N LYS A 238 -3.52 20.02 -4.18
CA LYS A 238 -4.92 20.17 -3.81
C LYS A 238 -5.66 18.85 -3.63
N TYR A 239 -5.35 17.85 -4.48
CA TYR A 239 -6.01 16.54 -4.45
C TYR A 239 -5.51 15.68 -3.31
N SER A 240 -4.22 15.77 -2.99
CA SER A 240 -3.64 15.13 -1.80
C SER A 240 -4.30 15.66 -0.53
N ARG A 241 -4.50 16.97 -0.46
CA ARG A 241 -5.20 17.61 0.67
C ARG A 241 -6.64 17.15 0.78
N GLU A 242 -7.38 17.15 -0.34
CA GLU A 242 -8.78 16.76 -0.38
C GLU A 242 -8.96 15.29 0.00
N ALA A 243 -8.14 14.40 -0.56
CA ALA A 243 -8.15 12.97 -0.26
C ALA A 243 -7.84 12.69 1.21
N PHE A 244 -6.75 13.26 1.72
CA PHE A 244 -6.37 13.02 3.11
C PHE A 244 -7.36 13.64 4.11
N ALA A 245 -7.90 14.84 3.83
CA ALA A 245 -8.91 15.44 4.70
C ALA A 245 -10.14 14.53 4.85
N SER A 246 -10.65 13.99 3.74
CA SER A 246 -11.77 13.05 3.74
C SER A 246 -11.44 11.75 4.47
N GLN A 247 -10.24 11.19 4.24
CA GLN A 247 -9.78 9.98 4.94
C GLN A 247 -9.58 10.23 6.43
N LEU A 248 -9.03 11.37 6.81
CA LEU A 248 -8.81 11.73 8.20
C LEU A 248 -10.13 11.87 8.97
N GLU A 249 -11.13 12.53 8.37
CA GLU A 249 -12.48 12.62 8.94
C GLU A 249 -13.08 11.22 9.14
N TYR A 250 -12.97 10.36 8.15
CA TYR A 250 -13.43 8.99 8.26
C TYR A 250 -12.69 8.21 9.35
N MET A 251 -11.35 8.26 9.38
CA MET A 251 -10.55 7.60 10.42
C MET A 251 -10.88 8.09 11.83
N LYS A 252 -11.16 9.39 12.01
CA LYS A 252 -11.66 9.94 13.29
C LYS A 252 -13.03 9.40 13.64
N GLY A 253 -13.95 9.38 12.67
CA GLY A 253 -15.31 8.90 12.86
C GLY A 253 -15.40 7.44 13.31
N ILE A 254 -14.48 6.58 12.85
CA ILE A 254 -14.41 5.18 13.25
C ILE A 254 -13.48 4.93 14.46
N GLY A 255 -12.93 5.99 15.08
CA GLY A 255 -12.03 5.88 16.23
C GLY A 255 -10.64 5.34 15.91
N TYR A 256 -10.24 5.36 14.64
CA TYR A 256 -8.95 4.85 14.18
C TYR A 256 -7.79 5.84 14.45
N VAL A 257 -8.10 7.12 14.52
CA VAL A 257 -7.18 8.21 14.87
C VAL A 257 -7.81 9.07 15.97
N THR A 258 -7.02 9.43 16.95
CA THR A 258 -7.45 10.26 18.09
C THR A 258 -6.99 11.71 17.95
N ASP A 259 -7.69 12.64 18.58
CA ASP A 259 -7.29 14.05 18.60
C ASP A 259 -5.95 14.26 19.32
N GLU A 260 -5.59 13.39 20.26
CA GLU A 260 -4.30 13.43 20.95
C GLU A 260 -3.15 13.15 19.98
N GLU A 261 -3.31 12.13 19.10
CA GLU A 261 -2.31 11.79 18.07
C GLU A 261 -2.12 12.91 17.04
N LEU A 262 -3.14 13.75 16.84
CA LEU A 262 -3.15 14.84 15.88
C LEU A 262 -2.74 16.19 16.47
N LYS A 263 -2.46 16.26 17.76
CA LYS A 263 -2.16 17.51 18.46
C LYS A 263 -1.00 18.25 17.81
N GLY A 264 -1.23 19.51 17.43
CA GLY A 264 -0.23 20.36 16.77
C GLY A 264 -0.08 20.13 15.25
N LEU A 265 -0.88 19.24 14.66
CA LEU A 265 -0.91 19.00 13.22
C LEU A 265 -2.16 19.62 12.60
N SER A 266 -1.99 20.24 11.42
CA SER A 266 -3.08 20.83 10.64
C SER A 266 -2.86 20.66 9.14
N LEU A 267 -3.94 20.57 8.38
CA LEU A 267 -3.94 20.56 6.92
C LEU A 267 -3.78 21.94 6.30
#